data_5cf4d05f8be692202d2d6ffc9ec6f016
#
_entry.id   5cf4d05f8be692202d2d6ffc9ec6f016
#
_cell.length_a   1.000
_cell.length_b   1.000
_cell.length_c   1.000
_cell.angle_alpha   90.00
_cell.angle_beta   90.00
_cell.angle_gamma   90.00
#
_symmetry.space_group_name_H-M   'P 1'
#
loop_
_entity.id
_entity.type
_entity.pdbx_description
1 polymer ?
#
loop_
_entity_poly.entity_id
_entity_poly.type
_entity_poly.pdbx_seq_one_letter_code
_entity_poly.pdbx_strand_id
1 'polypeptide(L)'
;MTPIRHNHSDGDAVLDAVRDCVLAVGVRRTTMTDVARRAGVSRMTLYRRWPDVRSLVGDLMTREWVAAATGAMPERRPGTLTRDLIADGLVAGVAAFRAHPLFHKIVDVDPELLLPYVLDRRGASQEALLGLLADVLREGHADGSVRQGHVERQARALLLIVQSFALSLRTMTDADDTELNGDAFLAELRGILERTLTP
;
A
#
# COMPACT_ATOMS: atom_id res chain seq x y z
N MET A 1 -31.36 -20.05 -0.86
CA MET A 1 -29.88 -20.00 -0.93
C MET A 1 -29.52 -19.10 -2.09
N THR A 2 -29.15 -17.86 -1.84
CA THR A 2 -28.97 -16.80 -2.82
C THR A 2 -27.47 -16.48 -2.96
N PRO A 3 -26.96 -16.19 -4.13
CA PRO A 3 -25.54 -16.24 -4.46
C PRO A 3 -24.78 -14.99 -3.98
N ILE A 4 -24.00 -15.13 -2.94
CA ILE A 4 -23.03 -14.11 -2.44
C ILE A 4 -21.83 -13.95 -3.40
N ARG A 5 -21.63 -14.85 -4.35
CA ARG A 5 -20.49 -14.85 -5.28
C ARG A 5 -20.50 -13.79 -6.38
N HIS A 6 -21.67 -13.24 -6.77
CA HIS A 6 -21.74 -12.27 -7.88
C HIS A 6 -21.30 -10.85 -7.51
N ASN A 7 -21.42 -10.48 -6.22
CA ASN A 7 -21.14 -9.08 -5.81
C ASN A 7 -19.65 -8.77 -5.65
N HIS A 8 -18.78 -9.79 -5.46
CA HIS A 8 -17.31 -9.60 -5.39
C HIS A 8 -16.72 -9.45 -6.80
N SER A 9 -17.12 -10.30 -7.74
CA SER A 9 -16.62 -10.25 -9.13
C SER A 9 -16.98 -8.94 -9.85
N ASP A 10 -18.19 -8.40 -9.63
CA ASP A 10 -18.62 -7.14 -10.24
C ASP A 10 -17.87 -5.93 -9.67
N GLY A 11 -17.56 -5.97 -8.36
CA GLY A 11 -16.76 -4.92 -7.70
C GLY A 11 -15.32 -4.87 -8.22
N ASP A 12 -14.68 -6.01 -8.38
CA ASP A 12 -13.32 -6.11 -8.88
C ASP A 12 -13.21 -5.68 -10.34
N ALA A 13 -14.15 -6.07 -11.19
CA ALA A 13 -14.20 -5.61 -12.58
C ALA A 13 -14.35 -4.07 -12.70
N VAL A 14 -15.11 -3.45 -11.80
CA VAL A 14 -15.20 -1.99 -11.73
C VAL A 14 -13.87 -1.38 -11.31
N LEU A 15 -13.20 -1.91 -10.27
CA LEU A 15 -11.91 -1.41 -9.82
C LEU A 15 -10.82 -1.59 -10.90
N ASP A 16 -10.85 -2.67 -11.69
CA ASP A 16 -9.97 -2.84 -12.86
C ASP A 16 -10.21 -1.76 -13.90
N ALA A 17 -11.48 -1.46 -14.22
CA ALA A 17 -11.83 -0.38 -15.14
C ALA A 17 -11.37 1.00 -14.63
N VAL A 18 -11.45 1.26 -13.31
CA VAL A 18 -10.91 2.48 -12.69
C VAL A 18 -9.40 2.53 -12.84
N ARG A 19 -8.70 1.43 -12.56
CA ARG A 19 -7.24 1.34 -12.72
C ARG A 19 -6.83 1.72 -14.13
N ASP A 20 -7.49 1.16 -15.12
CA ASP A 20 -7.21 1.46 -16.52
C ASP A 20 -7.47 2.92 -16.88
N CYS A 21 -8.57 3.51 -16.38
CA CYS A 21 -8.86 4.93 -16.60
C CYS A 21 -7.79 5.83 -15.96
N VAL A 22 -7.43 5.55 -14.70
CA VAL A 22 -6.40 6.33 -13.97
C VAL A 22 -5.06 6.23 -14.67
N LEU A 23 -4.63 5.04 -15.09
CA LEU A 23 -3.37 4.85 -15.82
C LEU A 23 -3.38 5.60 -17.16
N ALA A 24 -4.51 5.64 -17.87
CA ALA A 24 -4.62 6.33 -19.15
C ALA A 24 -4.55 7.86 -18.99
N VAL A 25 -5.36 8.44 -18.11
CA VAL A 25 -5.59 9.91 -18.11
C VAL A 25 -5.30 10.60 -16.75
N GLY A 26 -4.96 9.88 -15.69
CA GLY A 26 -4.82 10.40 -14.33
C GLY A 26 -6.16 10.43 -13.58
N VAL A 27 -6.07 10.66 -12.25
CA VAL A 27 -7.25 10.64 -11.37
C VAL A 27 -8.21 11.79 -11.68
N ARG A 28 -7.68 13.01 -11.84
CA ARG A 28 -8.51 14.21 -12.09
C ARG A 28 -9.37 14.14 -13.34
N ARG A 29 -8.90 13.46 -14.39
CA ARG A 29 -9.61 13.31 -15.65
C ARG A 29 -10.45 12.04 -15.74
N THR A 30 -10.35 11.16 -14.77
CA THR A 30 -11.19 9.96 -14.68
C THR A 30 -12.61 10.37 -14.27
N THR A 31 -13.63 9.90 -15.01
CA THR A 31 -15.04 10.17 -14.72
C THR A 31 -15.83 8.90 -14.44
N MET A 32 -16.90 9.02 -13.63
CA MET A 32 -17.83 7.91 -13.37
C MET A 32 -18.43 7.35 -14.67
N THR A 33 -18.62 8.20 -15.69
CA THR A 33 -19.14 7.79 -17.00
C THR A 33 -18.15 6.91 -17.76
N ASP A 34 -16.87 7.27 -17.77
CA ASP A 34 -15.83 6.49 -18.44
C ASP A 34 -15.62 5.14 -17.77
N VAL A 35 -15.61 5.14 -16.44
CA VAL A 35 -15.51 3.90 -15.66
C VAL A 35 -16.72 2.99 -15.93
N ALA A 36 -17.96 3.52 -15.88
CA ALA A 36 -19.17 2.74 -16.14
C ALA A 36 -19.13 2.09 -17.52
N ARG A 37 -18.77 2.88 -18.55
CA ARG A 37 -18.63 2.40 -19.93
C ARG A 37 -17.57 1.30 -20.04
N ARG A 38 -16.40 1.48 -19.40
CA ARG A 38 -15.30 0.50 -19.47
C ARG A 38 -15.62 -0.78 -18.70
N ALA A 39 -16.27 -0.66 -17.53
CA ALA A 39 -16.69 -1.80 -16.71
C ALA A 39 -17.95 -2.53 -17.26
N GLY A 40 -18.62 -1.99 -18.28
CA GLY A 40 -19.85 -2.57 -18.83
C GLY A 40 -21.05 -2.50 -17.88
N VAL A 41 -21.06 -1.54 -16.93
CA VAL A 41 -22.13 -1.37 -15.94
C VAL A 41 -22.87 -0.05 -16.12
N SER A 42 -24.10 0.06 -15.57
CA SER A 42 -24.83 1.31 -15.58
C SER A 42 -24.22 2.32 -14.59
N ARG A 43 -24.34 3.63 -14.91
CA ARG A 43 -23.94 4.69 -13.96
C ARG A 43 -24.64 4.56 -12.60
N MET A 44 -25.94 4.19 -12.61
CA MET A 44 -26.71 3.96 -11.38
C MET A 44 -26.12 2.84 -10.52
N THR A 45 -25.59 1.78 -11.18
CA THR A 45 -24.88 0.69 -10.48
C THR A 45 -23.65 1.20 -9.75
N LEU A 46 -22.87 2.09 -10.39
CA LEU A 46 -21.71 2.70 -9.74
C LEU A 46 -22.13 3.61 -8.58
N TYR A 47 -23.06 4.54 -8.80
CA TYR A 47 -23.48 5.51 -7.77
C TYR A 47 -24.11 4.86 -6.55
N ARG A 48 -24.68 3.67 -6.68
CA ARG A 48 -25.21 2.91 -5.53
C ARG A 48 -24.10 2.51 -4.55
N ARG A 49 -22.87 2.28 -5.02
CA ARG A 49 -21.73 1.85 -4.17
C ARG A 49 -20.73 2.97 -3.92
N TRP A 50 -20.47 3.80 -4.93
CA TRP A 50 -19.51 4.90 -4.84
C TRP A 50 -20.17 6.22 -5.23
N PRO A 51 -20.31 7.17 -4.28
CA PRO A 51 -20.99 8.45 -4.52
C PRO A 51 -20.25 9.33 -5.54
N ASP A 52 -18.92 9.16 -5.65
CA ASP A 52 -18.06 9.96 -6.52
C ASP A 52 -16.79 9.18 -6.95
N VAL A 53 -16.03 9.78 -7.86
CA VAL A 53 -14.77 9.23 -8.37
C VAL A 53 -13.74 9.12 -7.25
N ARG A 54 -13.74 10.03 -6.28
CA ARG A 54 -12.75 10.03 -5.18
C ARG A 54 -12.91 8.80 -4.30
N SER A 55 -14.13 8.45 -3.93
CA SER A 55 -14.41 7.25 -3.13
C SER A 55 -14.06 5.98 -3.90
N LEU A 56 -14.36 5.96 -5.20
CA LEU A 56 -14.04 4.85 -6.09
C LEU A 56 -12.52 4.66 -6.24
N VAL A 57 -11.76 5.75 -6.43
CA VAL A 57 -10.29 5.72 -6.48
C VAL A 57 -9.71 5.34 -5.11
N GLY A 58 -10.32 5.77 -4.01
CA GLY A 58 -9.92 5.36 -2.66
C GLY A 58 -9.97 3.84 -2.45
N ASP A 59 -11.05 3.18 -2.92
CA ASP A 59 -11.18 1.73 -2.88
C ASP A 59 -10.16 1.04 -3.79
N LEU A 60 -9.93 1.59 -5.00
CA LEU A 60 -8.86 1.11 -5.89
C LEU A 60 -7.51 1.16 -5.19
N MET A 61 -7.12 2.32 -4.62
CA MET A 61 -5.84 2.47 -3.93
C MET A 61 -5.71 1.48 -2.77
N THR A 62 -6.79 1.27 -2.01
CA THR A 62 -6.79 0.30 -0.91
C THR A 62 -6.51 -1.11 -1.43
N ARG A 63 -7.21 -1.54 -2.48
CA ARG A 63 -6.98 -2.85 -3.10
C ARG A 63 -5.54 -3.00 -3.59
N GLU A 64 -5.04 -2.05 -4.37
CA GLU A 64 -3.73 -2.14 -4.99
C GLU A 64 -2.59 -2.07 -3.96
N TRP A 65 -2.68 -1.17 -2.96
CA TRP A 65 -1.63 -1.06 -1.94
C TRP A 65 -1.59 -2.25 -0.99
N VAL A 66 -2.74 -2.77 -0.59
CA VAL A 66 -2.80 -3.99 0.22
C VAL A 66 -2.29 -5.18 -0.57
N ALA A 67 -2.69 -5.32 -1.84
CA ALA A 67 -2.19 -6.39 -2.71
C ALA A 67 -0.67 -6.31 -2.91
N ALA A 68 -0.12 -5.11 -3.15
CA ALA A 68 1.32 -4.91 -3.29
C ALA A 68 2.07 -5.27 -2.00
N ALA A 69 1.57 -4.85 -0.84
CA ALA A 69 2.20 -5.15 0.45
C ALA A 69 2.13 -6.64 0.79
N THR A 70 0.96 -7.28 0.62
CA THR A 70 0.79 -8.71 0.93
C THR A 70 1.49 -9.60 -0.07
N GLY A 71 1.49 -9.23 -1.36
CA GLY A 71 2.19 -9.97 -2.42
C GLY A 71 3.72 -9.88 -2.32
N ALA A 72 4.24 -8.86 -1.65
CA ALA A 72 5.67 -8.69 -1.41
C ALA A 72 6.16 -9.41 -0.13
N MET A 73 5.23 -9.91 0.71
CA MET A 73 5.63 -10.60 1.95
C MET A 73 6.43 -11.87 1.62
N PRO A 74 7.61 -12.06 2.23
CA PRO A 74 8.40 -13.26 2.03
C PRO A 74 7.68 -14.49 2.60
N GLU A 75 7.93 -15.64 1.98
CA GLU A 75 7.43 -16.90 2.52
C GLU A 75 8.06 -17.20 3.88
N ARG A 76 7.22 -17.55 4.86
CA ARG A 76 7.69 -17.99 6.17
C ARG A 76 8.32 -19.37 6.05
N ARG A 77 9.62 -19.47 6.31
CA ARG A 77 10.35 -20.73 6.37
C ARG A 77 10.46 -21.23 7.81
N PRO A 78 10.61 -22.54 8.05
CA PRO A 78 10.90 -23.04 9.39
C PRO A 78 12.13 -22.36 10.00
N GLY A 79 11.98 -21.84 11.22
CA GLY A 79 13.03 -21.12 11.94
C GLY A 79 13.17 -19.64 11.61
N THR A 80 12.38 -19.08 10.67
CA THR A 80 12.37 -17.63 10.44
C THR A 80 11.73 -16.91 11.62
N LEU A 81 12.46 -15.97 12.21
CA LEU A 81 11.93 -15.10 13.27
C LEU A 81 10.88 -14.14 12.69
N THR A 82 9.81 -13.90 13.45
CA THR A 82 8.77 -12.95 13.01
C THR A 82 9.34 -11.55 12.79
N ARG A 83 10.31 -11.13 13.58
CA ARG A 83 11.04 -9.87 13.37
C ARG A 83 11.64 -9.75 11.97
N ASP A 84 12.33 -10.80 11.51
CA ASP A 84 13.00 -10.78 10.21
C ASP A 84 11.95 -10.77 9.09
N LEU A 85 10.87 -11.52 9.26
CA LEU A 85 9.73 -11.52 8.34
C LEU A 85 9.11 -10.12 8.21
N ILE A 86 8.96 -9.39 9.33
CA ILE A 86 8.45 -8.00 9.32
C ILE A 86 9.44 -7.10 8.58
N ALA A 87 10.73 -7.16 8.90
CA ALA A 87 11.73 -6.29 8.30
C ALA A 87 11.83 -6.52 6.78
N ASP A 88 11.95 -7.77 6.35
CA ASP A 88 12.03 -8.14 4.94
C ASP A 88 10.73 -7.80 4.19
N GLY A 89 9.58 -8.06 4.79
CA GLY A 89 8.27 -7.74 4.20
C GLY A 89 8.04 -6.24 4.02
N LEU A 90 8.47 -5.42 4.99
CA LEU A 90 8.35 -3.97 4.89
C LEU A 90 9.29 -3.40 3.81
N VAL A 91 10.52 -3.88 3.71
CA VAL A 91 11.46 -3.49 2.65
C VAL A 91 10.92 -3.87 1.27
N ALA A 92 10.49 -5.12 1.10
CA ALA A 92 9.90 -5.61 -0.13
C ALA A 92 8.60 -4.84 -0.48
N GLY A 93 7.78 -4.52 0.51
CA GLY A 93 6.58 -3.69 0.36
C GLY A 93 6.89 -2.28 -0.15
N VAL A 94 7.93 -1.62 0.37
CA VAL A 94 8.40 -0.32 -0.13
C VAL A 94 8.84 -0.43 -1.58
N ALA A 95 9.63 -1.45 -1.93
CA ALA A 95 10.08 -1.66 -3.30
C ALA A 95 8.91 -1.91 -4.26
N ALA A 96 7.97 -2.79 -3.88
CA ALA A 96 6.77 -3.09 -4.67
C ALA A 96 5.87 -1.87 -4.87
N PHE A 97 5.64 -1.08 -3.80
CA PHE A 97 4.86 0.15 -3.87
C PHE A 97 5.51 1.16 -4.82
N ARG A 98 6.82 1.36 -4.71
CA ARG A 98 7.56 2.29 -5.56
C ARG A 98 7.59 1.86 -7.04
N ALA A 99 7.63 0.56 -7.31
CA ALA A 99 7.55 0.03 -8.68
C ALA A 99 6.13 0.02 -9.26
N HIS A 100 5.10 0.33 -8.45
CA HIS A 100 3.71 0.19 -8.86
C HIS A 100 3.30 1.26 -9.88
N PRO A 101 2.71 0.87 -11.04
CA PRO A 101 2.37 1.83 -12.10
C PRO A 101 1.42 2.96 -11.67
N LEU A 102 0.45 2.66 -10.77
CA LEU A 102 -0.45 3.68 -10.23
C LEU A 102 0.27 4.69 -9.35
N PHE A 103 1.28 4.25 -8.58
CA PHE A 103 2.08 5.18 -7.78
C PHE A 103 2.82 6.17 -8.68
N HIS A 104 3.52 5.69 -9.70
CA HIS A 104 4.17 6.56 -10.69
C HIS A 104 3.18 7.52 -11.33
N LYS A 105 2.03 7.00 -11.78
CA LYS A 105 1.01 7.84 -12.42
C LYS A 105 0.50 8.95 -11.52
N ILE A 106 0.26 8.66 -10.22
CA ILE A 106 -0.20 9.67 -9.26
C ILE A 106 0.88 10.71 -9.01
N VAL A 107 2.12 10.26 -8.73
CA VAL A 107 3.23 11.18 -8.45
C VAL A 107 3.54 12.11 -9.62
N ASP A 108 3.42 11.61 -10.84
CA ASP A 108 3.77 12.37 -12.05
C ASP A 108 2.64 13.29 -12.54
N VAL A 109 1.38 12.96 -12.26
CA VAL A 109 0.22 13.67 -12.85
C VAL A 109 -0.63 14.39 -11.82
N ASP A 110 -0.83 13.80 -10.64
CA ASP A 110 -1.75 14.27 -9.61
C ASP A 110 -1.12 14.20 -8.19
N PRO A 111 0.14 14.67 -7.96
CA PRO A 111 0.88 14.45 -6.69
C PRO A 111 0.20 15.03 -5.46
N GLU A 112 -0.60 16.08 -5.60
CA GLU A 112 -1.35 16.70 -4.51
C GLU A 112 -2.41 15.77 -3.89
N LEU A 113 -2.78 14.68 -4.56
CA LEU A 113 -3.70 13.69 -4.00
C LEU A 113 -3.09 12.92 -2.83
N LEU A 114 -1.76 12.89 -2.72
CA LEU A 114 -1.06 12.24 -1.62
C LEU A 114 -1.01 13.10 -0.35
N LEU A 115 -1.03 14.44 -0.50
CA LEU A 115 -0.82 15.37 0.62
C LEU A 115 -1.78 15.18 1.81
N PRO A 116 -3.09 14.99 1.63
CA PRO A 116 -4.00 14.77 2.76
C PRO A 116 -3.64 13.53 3.58
N TYR A 117 -3.07 12.50 2.97
CA TYR A 117 -2.68 11.24 3.62
C TYR A 117 -1.30 11.29 4.26
N VAL A 118 -0.53 12.31 3.94
CA VAL A 118 0.78 12.57 4.56
C VAL A 118 0.66 13.57 5.72
N LEU A 119 -0.25 14.57 5.60
CA LEU A 119 -0.28 15.73 6.48
C LEU A 119 -1.50 15.75 7.42
N ASP A 120 -2.69 15.31 6.97
CA ASP A 120 -3.93 15.63 7.67
C ASP A 120 -4.63 14.41 8.28
N ARG A 121 -4.70 13.29 7.54
CA ARG A 121 -5.53 12.14 7.92
C ARG A 121 -5.01 10.84 7.32
N ARG A 122 -5.37 9.72 7.95
CA ARG A 122 -5.15 8.40 7.37
C ARG A 122 -6.23 8.07 6.34
N GLY A 123 -5.83 7.35 5.29
CA GLY A 123 -6.75 6.75 4.31
C GLY A 123 -7.06 5.29 4.65
N ALA A 124 -8.07 4.71 3.96
CA ALA A 124 -8.48 3.33 4.15
C ALA A 124 -7.33 2.33 3.90
N SER A 125 -6.45 2.60 2.93
CA SER A 125 -5.27 1.77 2.66
C SER A 125 -4.29 1.76 3.84
N GLN A 126 -4.03 2.92 4.46
CA GLN A 126 -3.17 3.00 5.64
C GLN A 126 -3.77 2.28 6.84
N GLU A 127 -5.09 2.40 7.06
CA GLU A 127 -5.77 1.65 8.14
C GLU A 127 -5.69 0.15 7.92
N ALA A 128 -5.88 -0.33 6.69
CA ALA A 128 -5.75 -1.75 6.36
C ALA A 128 -4.32 -2.27 6.60
N LEU A 129 -3.30 -1.52 6.14
CA LEU A 129 -1.89 -1.87 6.37
C LEU A 129 -1.51 -1.85 7.85
N LEU A 130 -2.05 -0.90 8.64
CA LEU A 130 -1.85 -0.87 10.10
C LEU A 130 -2.46 -2.09 10.78
N GLY A 131 -3.62 -2.57 10.33
CA GLY A 131 -4.21 -3.81 10.82
C GLY A 131 -3.28 -5.01 10.61
N LEU A 132 -2.79 -5.19 9.38
CA LEU A 132 -1.85 -6.26 9.03
C LEU A 132 -0.55 -6.20 9.86
N LEU A 133 0.01 -4.99 10.01
CA LEU A 133 1.21 -4.78 10.83
C LEU A 133 0.96 -5.10 12.31
N ALA A 134 -0.19 -4.70 12.84
CA ALA A 134 -0.54 -5.00 14.23
C ALA A 134 -0.64 -6.50 14.49
N ASP A 135 -1.22 -7.26 13.56
CA ASP A 135 -1.35 -8.72 13.68
C ASP A 135 0.02 -9.40 13.70
N VAL A 136 0.91 -9.06 12.77
CA VAL A 136 2.27 -9.63 12.71
C VAL A 136 3.12 -9.19 13.91
N LEU A 137 2.95 -7.96 14.41
CA LEU A 137 3.64 -7.51 15.63
C LEU A 137 3.20 -8.30 16.87
N ARG A 138 1.91 -8.64 17.00
CA ARG A 138 1.42 -9.52 18.08
C ARG A 138 2.06 -10.90 18.02
N GLU A 139 2.22 -11.47 16.81
CA GLU A 139 2.95 -12.73 16.62
C GLU A 139 4.41 -12.59 17.09
N GLY A 140 5.12 -11.52 16.68
CA GLY A 140 6.50 -11.28 17.07
C GLY A 140 6.69 -10.98 18.57
N HIS A 141 5.66 -10.41 19.23
CA HIS A 141 5.64 -10.31 20.70
C HIS A 141 5.46 -11.69 21.35
N ALA A 142 4.62 -12.54 20.77
CA ALA A 142 4.33 -13.86 21.32
C ALA A 142 5.53 -14.83 21.18
N ASP A 143 6.26 -14.76 20.05
CA ASP A 143 7.45 -15.59 19.83
C ASP A 143 8.74 -14.98 20.44
N GLY A 144 8.65 -13.78 21.02
CA GLY A 144 9.77 -13.09 21.68
C GLY A 144 10.80 -12.49 20.70
N SER A 145 10.57 -12.53 19.39
CA SER A 145 11.48 -11.99 18.39
C SER A 145 11.39 -10.47 18.23
N VAL A 146 10.25 -9.89 18.61
CA VAL A 146 10.02 -8.44 18.60
C VAL A 146 9.97 -7.91 20.03
N ARG A 147 10.65 -6.78 20.27
CA ARG A 147 10.61 -6.10 21.56
C ARG A 147 9.19 -5.79 22.00
N GLN A 148 8.89 -6.01 23.26
CA GLN A 148 7.59 -5.71 23.84
C GLN A 148 7.25 -4.21 23.74
N GLY A 149 5.99 -3.89 23.59
CA GLY A 149 5.51 -2.52 23.51
C GLY A 149 4.04 -2.40 23.11
N HIS A 150 3.58 -1.18 22.95
CA HIS A 150 2.21 -0.91 22.52
C HIS A 150 2.10 -1.17 21.01
N VAL A 151 1.39 -2.22 20.61
CA VAL A 151 1.30 -2.73 19.23
C VAL A 151 0.93 -1.63 18.23
N GLU A 152 -0.15 -0.88 18.48
CA GLU A 152 -0.63 0.15 17.55
C GLU A 152 0.37 1.30 17.40
N ARG A 153 1.13 1.63 18.46
CA ARG A 153 2.18 2.64 18.39
C ARG A 153 3.37 2.14 17.57
N GLN A 154 3.76 0.89 17.76
CA GLN A 154 4.81 0.25 16.95
C GLN A 154 4.41 0.18 15.48
N ALA A 155 3.18 -0.27 15.18
CA ALA A 155 2.67 -0.33 13.81
C ALA A 155 2.69 1.04 13.13
N ARG A 156 2.22 2.09 13.82
CA ARG A 156 2.23 3.46 13.28
C ARG A 156 3.65 3.99 13.08
N ALA A 157 4.56 3.72 14.00
CA ALA A 157 5.96 4.13 13.86
C ALA A 157 6.62 3.44 12.65
N LEU A 158 6.40 2.14 12.48
CA LEU A 158 6.89 1.41 11.31
C LEU A 158 6.28 1.94 10.01
N LEU A 159 4.97 2.21 9.99
CA LEU A 159 4.32 2.77 8.81
C LEU A 159 4.88 4.16 8.46
N LEU A 160 5.16 5.03 9.44
CA LEU A 160 5.81 6.32 9.21
C LEU A 160 7.20 6.16 8.59
N ILE A 161 8.00 5.24 9.10
CA ILE A 161 9.34 4.96 8.53
C ILE A 161 9.21 4.52 7.08
N VAL A 162 8.43 3.48 6.79
CA VAL A 162 8.34 2.94 5.42
C VAL A 162 7.65 3.91 4.46
N GLN A 163 6.69 4.72 4.95
CA GLN A 163 6.03 5.74 4.14
C GLN A 163 7.03 6.84 3.71
N SER A 164 7.96 7.26 4.59
CA SER A 164 8.98 8.23 4.20
C SER A 164 9.89 7.67 3.11
N PHE A 165 10.32 6.42 3.21
CA PHE A 165 11.09 5.76 2.14
C PHE A 165 10.28 5.61 0.85
N ALA A 166 9.01 5.20 0.95
CA ALA A 166 8.14 5.04 -0.22
C ALA A 166 7.96 6.34 -1.01
N LEU A 167 7.77 7.46 -0.32
CA LEU A 167 7.45 8.75 -0.94
C LEU A 167 8.68 9.57 -1.30
N SER A 168 9.70 9.58 -0.43
CA SER A 168 10.80 10.55 -0.51
C SER A 168 12.12 9.95 -0.99
N LEU A 169 12.26 8.64 -1.07
CA LEU A 169 13.54 7.99 -1.41
C LEU A 169 14.18 8.55 -2.70
N ARG A 170 13.36 8.83 -3.73
CA ARG A 170 13.87 9.35 -5.01
C ARG A 170 14.57 10.69 -4.90
N THR A 171 14.33 11.46 -3.82
CA THR A 171 14.98 12.77 -3.60
C THR A 171 16.32 12.65 -2.86
N MET A 172 16.62 11.42 -2.38
CA MET A 172 17.83 11.11 -1.60
C MET A 172 18.79 10.18 -2.34
N THR A 173 18.36 9.64 -3.49
CA THR A 173 19.17 8.68 -4.25
C THR A 173 19.92 9.36 -5.39
N ASP A 174 21.12 8.85 -5.64
CA ASP A 174 21.97 9.19 -6.78
C ASP A 174 22.15 7.91 -7.61
N ALA A 175 21.62 7.91 -8.84
CA ALA A 175 21.57 6.68 -9.64
C ALA A 175 22.95 6.17 -10.07
N ASP A 176 23.93 7.09 -10.19
CA ASP A 176 25.29 6.79 -10.63
C ASP A 176 26.23 6.45 -9.46
N ASP A 177 25.76 6.54 -8.21
CA ASP A 177 26.53 6.23 -7.01
C ASP A 177 26.05 4.91 -6.40
N THR A 178 26.93 3.92 -6.29
CA THR A 178 26.60 2.60 -5.73
C THR A 178 26.25 2.64 -4.24
N GLU A 179 26.76 3.60 -3.50
CA GLU A 179 26.51 3.77 -2.07
C GLU A 179 25.26 4.61 -1.79
N LEU A 180 24.79 5.38 -2.76
CA LEU A 180 23.63 6.26 -2.65
C LEU A 180 22.47 5.87 -3.58
N ASN A 181 22.52 4.69 -4.18
CA ASN A 181 21.42 4.19 -5.02
C ASN A 181 20.25 3.64 -4.18
N GLY A 182 19.16 3.31 -4.87
CA GLY A 182 17.94 2.82 -4.22
C GLY A 182 18.14 1.54 -3.42
N ASP A 183 18.99 0.61 -3.89
CA ASP A 183 19.23 -0.67 -3.21
C ASP A 183 20.03 -0.48 -1.93
N ALA A 184 21.02 0.42 -1.91
CA ALA A 184 21.77 0.77 -0.71
C ALA A 184 20.84 1.35 0.37
N PHE A 185 19.92 2.24 0.00
CA PHE A 185 18.91 2.78 0.94
C PHE A 185 17.90 1.73 1.41
N LEU A 186 17.50 0.79 0.58
CA LEU A 186 16.63 -0.32 1.02
C LEU A 186 17.37 -1.26 2.00
N ALA A 187 18.66 -1.49 1.81
CA ALA A 187 19.49 -2.22 2.76
C ALA A 187 19.62 -1.47 4.11
N GLU A 188 19.81 -0.15 4.08
CA GLU A 188 19.82 0.67 5.29
C GLU A 188 18.46 0.67 6.00
N LEU A 189 17.35 0.76 5.25
CA LEU A 189 15.99 0.62 5.80
C LEU A 189 15.85 -0.71 6.55
N ARG A 190 16.32 -1.82 5.97
CA ARG A 190 16.30 -3.13 6.64
C ARG A 190 17.00 -3.08 7.98
N GLY A 191 18.22 -2.52 8.02
CA GLY A 191 18.98 -2.37 9.26
C GLY A 191 18.30 -1.48 10.31
N ILE A 192 17.62 -0.40 9.89
CA ILE A 192 16.82 0.46 10.78
C ILE A 192 15.66 -0.35 11.39
N LEU A 193 14.93 -1.10 10.57
CA LEU A 193 13.79 -1.91 11.01
C LEU A 193 14.22 -3.02 11.97
N GLU A 194 15.31 -3.73 11.67
CA GLU A 194 15.87 -4.75 12.57
C GLU A 194 16.21 -4.18 13.94
N ARG A 195 16.99 -3.09 13.98
CA ARG A 195 17.36 -2.43 15.24
C ARG A 195 16.16 -1.94 16.03
N THR A 196 15.14 -1.43 15.32
CA THR A 196 13.90 -0.92 15.95
C THR A 196 13.04 -2.04 16.54
N LEU A 197 13.08 -3.23 15.97
CA LEU A 197 12.27 -4.37 16.37
C LEU A 197 12.97 -5.29 17.38
N THR A 198 14.28 -5.26 17.48
CA THR A 198 15.06 -6.12 18.38
C THR A 198 14.65 -5.93 19.84
N PRO A 199 14.45 -7.04 20.61
CA PRO A 199 14.18 -7.03 22.06
C PRO A 199 15.25 -6.32 22.89
#